data_257c2ecff9ac8140b0c94e9f4b95f186
#
_entry.id   257c2ecff9ac8140b0c94e9f4b95f186
#
_cell.length_a   1.000
_cell.length_b   1.000
_cell.length_c   1.000
_cell.angle_alpha   90.00
_cell.angle_beta   90.00
_cell.angle_gamma   90.00
#
_symmetry.space_group_name_H-M   'P 1'
#
loop_
_entity.id
_entity.type
_entity.pdbx_description
1 polymer ?
#
loop_
_entity_poly.entity_id
_entity_poly.type
_entity_poly.pdbx_seq_one_letter_code
_entity_poly.pdbx_strand_id
1 'polypeptide(L)'
;MDILSEVVDKTKAYLESMPKKERKKRGQFFTSRSTAEYMASLFCVSDKEKIKVLDPGAGTGILSAALVERLLAANEDISIELTCYETDEHVLPVLQEKKNFCVKLTQMP
;
A
#
# COMPACT_ATOMS: atom_id res chain seq x y z
N MET A 1 8.27 -14.01 -0.64
CA MET A 1 6.97 -13.44 -1.09
C MET A 1 7.16 -11.93 -1.28
N ASP A 2 6.68 -11.41 -2.38
CA ASP A 2 6.82 -9.97 -2.62
C ASP A 2 5.85 -9.15 -1.76
N ILE A 3 6.18 -7.88 -1.55
CA ILE A 3 5.43 -6.97 -0.68
C ILE A 3 4.00 -6.79 -1.19
N LEU A 4 3.81 -6.64 -2.49
CA LEU A 4 2.50 -6.43 -3.08
C LEU A 4 1.60 -7.65 -2.89
N SER A 5 2.11 -8.86 -3.13
CA SER A 5 1.35 -10.10 -2.92
C SER A 5 0.90 -10.24 -1.46
N GLU A 6 1.79 -9.92 -0.52
CA GLU A 6 1.46 -9.96 0.90
C GLU A 6 0.32 -8.99 1.24
N VAL A 7 0.38 -7.76 0.74
CA VAL A 7 -0.66 -6.75 0.97
C VAL A 7 -1.98 -7.14 0.31
N VAL A 8 -1.93 -7.68 -0.90
CA VAL A 8 -3.14 -8.17 -1.59
C VAL A 8 -3.80 -9.27 -0.77
N ASP A 9 -3.03 -10.22 -0.27
CA ASP A 9 -3.57 -11.33 0.53
C ASP A 9 -4.18 -10.84 1.84
N LYS A 10 -3.53 -9.90 2.53
CA LYS A 10 -4.07 -9.30 3.75
C LYS A 10 -5.34 -8.50 3.48
N THR A 11 -5.42 -7.82 2.35
CA THR A 11 -6.63 -7.08 1.96
C THR A 11 -7.78 -8.05 1.71
N LYS A 12 -7.54 -9.16 1.03
CA LYS A 12 -8.55 -10.19 0.81
C LYS A 12 -9.05 -10.77 2.13
N ALA A 13 -8.13 -11.10 3.04
CA ALA A 13 -8.49 -11.63 4.36
C ALA A 13 -9.33 -10.64 5.15
N TYR A 14 -8.97 -9.36 5.10
CA TYR A 14 -9.73 -8.29 5.74
C TYR A 14 -11.16 -8.20 5.19
N LEU A 15 -11.32 -8.21 3.85
CA LEU A 15 -12.63 -8.16 3.21
C LEU A 15 -13.48 -9.39 3.53
N GLU A 16 -12.87 -10.58 3.56
CA GLU A 16 -13.55 -11.82 3.87
C GLU A 16 -14.03 -11.89 5.33
N SER A 17 -13.41 -11.11 6.23
CA SER A 17 -13.84 -11.04 7.63
C SER A 17 -15.12 -10.24 7.84
N MET A 18 -15.59 -9.53 6.84
CA MET A 18 -16.78 -8.71 6.91
C MET A 18 -18.03 -9.45 6.46
N PRO A 19 -19.25 -9.02 6.92
CA PRO A 19 -20.49 -9.48 6.32
C PRO A 19 -20.50 -9.25 4.81
N LYS A 20 -21.07 -10.17 4.06
CA LYS A 20 -21.06 -10.17 2.59
C LYS A 20 -21.51 -8.83 1.98
N LYS A 21 -22.54 -8.22 2.54
CA LYS A 21 -23.11 -6.96 2.06
C LYS A 21 -22.12 -5.80 2.25
N GLU A 22 -21.47 -5.73 3.41
CA GLU A 22 -20.49 -4.71 3.73
C GLU A 22 -19.20 -4.91 2.93
N ARG A 23 -18.76 -6.15 2.78
CA ARG A 23 -17.60 -6.52 1.97
C ARG A 23 -17.73 -6.04 0.52
N LYS A 24 -18.90 -6.25 -0.09
CA LYS A 24 -19.17 -5.82 -1.46
C LYS A 24 -19.09 -4.30 -1.59
N LYS A 25 -19.63 -3.59 -0.62
CA LYS A 25 -19.59 -2.12 -0.58
C LYS A 25 -18.18 -1.59 -0.43
N ARG A 26 -17.38 -2.12 0.50
CA ARG A 26 -16.02 -1.66 0.75
C ARG A 26 -15.03 -2.11 -0.31
N GLY A 27 -15.22 -3.28 -0.88
CA GLY A 27 -14.35 -3.80 -1.94
C GLY A 27 -14.26 -2.90 -3.15
N GLN A 28 -15.27 -2.07 -3.38
CA GLN A 28 -15.27 -1.11 -4.49
C GLN A 28 -14.27 0.04 -4.29
N PHE A 29 -13.83 0.27 -3.07
CA PHE A 29 -12.89 1.33 -2.74
C PHE A 29 -11.42 0.89 -2.70
N PHE A 30 -11.17 -0.42 -2.78
CA PHE A 30 -9.80 -0.92 -2.78
C PHE A 30 -9.28 -1.08 -4.21
N THR A 31 -8.06 -0.62 -4.41
CA THR A 31 -7.38 -0.72 -5.70
C THR A 31 -7.02 -2.18 -5.99
N SER A 32 -7.32 -2.67 -7.20
CA SER A 32 -6.91 -4.01 -7.60
C SER A 32 -5.39 -4.06 -7.82
N ARG A 33 -4.83 -5.28 -7.75
CA ARG A 33 -3.40 -5.50 -8.00
C ARG A 33 -2.96 -4.96 -9.36
N SER A 34 -3.69 -5.29 -10.42
CA SER A 34 -3.32 -4.85 -11.77
C SER A 34 -3.35 -3.35 -11.93
N THR A 35 -4.35 -2.68 -11.34
CA THR A 35 -4.44 -1.22 -11.36
C THR A 35 -3.29 -0.59 -10.59
N ALA A 36 -2.95 -1.14 -9.41
CA ALA A 36 -1.85 -0.63 -8.62
C ALA A 36 -0.51 -0.78 -9.35
N GLU A 37 -0.27 -1.91 -9.99
CA GLU A 37 0.94 -2.14 -10.79
C GLU A 37 1.03 -1.16 -11.95
N TYR A 38 -0.09 -0.92 -12.64
CA TYR A 38 -0.13 0.04 -13.73
C TYR A 38 0.18 1.46 -13.22
N MET A 39 -0.46 1.89 -12.15
CA MET A 39 -0.23 3.22 -11.58
C MET A 39 1.23 3.39 -11.13
N ALA A 40 1.79 2.37 -10.49
CA ALA A 40 3.19 2.40 -10.08
C ALA A 40 4.13 2.51 -11.27
N SER A 41 3.78 1.89 -12.41
CA SER A 41 4.59 1.93 -13.63
C SER A 41 4.70 3.33 -14.24
N LEU A 42 3.80 4.25 -13.88
CA LEU A 42 3.80 5.62 -14.39
C LEU A 42 4.85 6.51 -13.70
N PHE A 43 5.37 6.08 -12.55
CA PHE A 43 6.41 6.83 -11.86
C PHE A 43 7.76 6.65 -12.55
N CYS A 44 8.49 7.75 -12.69
CA CYS A 44 9.85 7.69 -13.19
C CYS A 44 10.75 7.07 -12.12
N VAL A 45 11.55 6.08 -12.53
CA VAL A 45 12.53 5.49 -11.63
C VAL A 45 13.69 6.48 -11.46
N SER A 46 14.03 6.78 -10.22
CA SER A 46 15.09 7.70 -9.88
C SER A 46 16.38 6.94 -9.53
N ASP A 47 17.52 7.54 -9.86
CA ASP A 47 18.84 7.06 -9.40
C ASP A 47 19.23 7.60 -8.03
N LYS A 48 18.32 8.31 -7.37
CA LYS A 48 18.54 8.83 -6.01
C LYS A 48 18.64 7.70 -5.00
N GLU A 49 19.47 7.90 -4.00
CA GLU A 49 19.66 6.93 -2.93
C GLU A 49 18.50 6.93 -1.93
N LYS A 50 17.78 8.04 -1.82
CA LYS A 50 16.68 8.19 -0.87
C LYS A 50 15.47 8.85 -1.54
N ILE A 51 14.28 8.28 -1.32
CA ILE A 51 13.02 8.81 -1.83
C ILE A 51 12.02 8.91 -0.68
N LYS A 52 11.31 10.04 -0.64
CA LYS A 52 10.17 10.24 0.26
C LYS A 52 8.87 10.11 -0.55
N VAL A 53 7.96 9.27 -0.08
CA VAL A 53 6.68 9.01 -0.73
C VAL A 53 5.55 9.39 0.23
N LEU A 54 4.55 10.07 -0.30
CA LEU A 54 3.35 10.41 0.44
C LEU A 54 2.15 9.72 -0.22
N ASP A 55 1.41 8.93 0.56
CA ASP A 55 0.16 8.31 0.14
C ASP A 55 -0.98 8.85 1.03
N PRO A 56 -1.74 9.84 0.55
CA PRO A 56 -2.74 10.52 1.39
C PRO A 56 -4.04 9.75 1.59
N GLY A 57 -4.28 8.67 0.84
CA GLY A 57 -5.46 7.81 0.99
C GLY A 57 -5.05 6.36 0.87
N ALA A 58 -4.23 5.89 1.81
CA ALA A 58 -3.49 4.64 1.65
C ALA A 58 -4.36 3.37 1.62
N GLY A 59 -5.53 3.37 2.29
CA GLY A 59 -6.31 2.16 2.45
C GLY A 59 -5.48 1.07 3.11
N THR A 60 -5.48 -0.13 2.56
CA THR A 60 -4.62 -1.22 3.03
C THR A 60 -3.18 -1.11 2.51
N GLY A 61 -2.92 -0.14 1.63
CA GLY A 61 -1.58 0.14 1.12
C GLY A 61 -1.19 -0.59 -0.15
N ILE A 62 -2.15 -1.03 -0.95
CA ILE A 62 -1.86 -1.77 -2.19
C ILE A 62 -1.04 -0.91 -3.16
N LEU A 63 -1.44 0.34 -3.38
CA LEU A 63 -0.71 1.24 -4.29
C LEU A 63 0.70 1.53 -3.78
N SER A 64 0.83 1.82 -2.48
CA SER A 64 2.14 2.04 -1.86
C SER A 64 3.05 0.82 -1.99
N ALA A 65 2.51 -0.38 -1.78
CA ALA A 65 3.27 -1.62 -1.93
C ALA A 65 3.76 -1.82 -3.37
N ALA A 66 2.91 -1.54 -4.35
CA ALA A 66 3.27 -1.65 -5.77
C ALA A 66 4.41 -0.68 -6.11
N LEU A 67 4.34 0.56 -5.61
CA LEU A 67 5.39 1.55 -5.84
C LEU A 67 6.70 1.16 -5.18
N VAL A 68 6.66 0.70 -3.93
CA VAL A 68 7.85 0.25 -3.21
C VAL A 68 8.53 -0.89 -3.96
N GLU A 69 7.78 -1.88 -4.44
CA GLU A 69 8.34 -2.97 -5.22
C GLU A 69 9.01 -2.48 -6.49
N ARG A 70 8.37 -1.56 -7.21
CA ARG A 70 8.94 -0.99 -8.43
C ARG A 70 10.27 -0.27 -8.15
N LEU A 71 10.31 0.52 -7.10
CA LEU A 71 11.53 1.25 -6.73
C LEU A 71 12.66 0.31 -6.31
N LEU A 72 12.35 -0.71 -5.51
CA LEU A 72 13.34 -1.70 -5.08
C LEU A 72 13.83 -2.57 -6.23
N ALA A 73 12.96 -2.88 -7.20
CA ALA A 73 13.37 -3.64 -8.38
C ALA A 73 14.36 -2.87 -9.25
N ALA A 74 14.25 -1.54 -9.29
CA ALA A 74 15.16 -0.70 -10.05
C ALA A 74 16.48 -0.43 -9.30
N ASN A 75 16.43 -0.33 -7.96
CA ASN A 75 17.58 -0.12 -7.11
C ASN A 75 17.32 -0.74 -5.73
N GLU A 76 17.88 -1.91 -5.47
CA GLU A 76 17.66 -2.63 -4.21
C GLU A 76 18.22 -1.93 -2.99
N ASP A 77 19.15 -0.99 -3.18
CA ASP A 77 19.78 -0.24 -2.09
C ASP A 77 19.06 1.08 -1.79
N ILE A 78 17.98 1.39 -2.48
CA ILE A 78 17.24 2.65 -2.27
C ILE A 78 16.62 2.69 -0.88
N SER A 79 16.73 3.85 -0.24
CA SER A 79 16.05 4.12 1.03
C SER A 79 14.72 4.81 0.74
N ILE A 80 13.63 4.23 1.22
CA ILE A 80 12.28 4.75 0.98
C ILE A 80 11.64 5.15 2.30
N GLU A 81 11.28 6.43 2.43
CA GLU A 81 10.50 6.93 3.54
C GLU A 81 9.06 7.08 3.06
N LEU A 82 8.20 6.17 3.48
CA LEU A 82 6.79 6.15 3.08
C LEU A 82 5.92 6.72 4.20
N THR A 83 5.15 7.74 3.89
CA THR A 83 4.15 8.30 4.80
C THR A 83 2.77 8.02 4.25
N CYS A 84 1.95 7.33 5.03
CA CYS A 84 0.59 6.98 4.65
C CYS A 84 -0.39 7.68 5.57
N TYR A 85 -1.45 8.23 5.00
CA TYR A 85 -2.58 8.79 5.74
C TYR A 85 -3.81 7.95 5.44
N GLU A 86 -4.54 7.58 6.49
CA GLU A 86 -5.78 6.83 6.38
C GLU A 86 -6.75 7.27 7.47
N THR A 87 -8.01 7.51 7.10
CA THR A 87 -9.05 7.95 8.03
C THR A 87 -9.85 6.80 8.63
N ASP A 88 -9.86 5.63 7.98
CA ASP A 88 -10.64 4.48 8.42
C ASP A 88 -9.90 3.71 9.50
N GLU A 89 -10.41 3.78 10.73
CA GLU A 89 -9.84 3.10 11.90
C GLU A 89 -9.78 1.58 11.73
N HIS A 90 -10.71 1.00 10.96
CA HIS A 90 -10.75 -0.45 10.74
C HIS A 90 -9.66 -0.91 9.79
N VAL A 91 -9.21 -0.05 8.91
CA VAL A 91 -8.17 -0.35 7.91
C VAL A 91 -6.76 -0.14 8.46
N LEU A 92 -6.59 0.81 9.39
CA LEU A 92 -5.27 1.15 9.95
C LEU A 92 -4.47 -0.05 10.46
N PRO A 93 -5.05 -1.01 11.21
CA PRO A 93 -4.27 -2.16 11.67
C PRO A 93 -3.70 -3.00 10.52
N VAL A 94 -4.44 -3.16 9.43
CA VAL A 94 -3.98 -3.89 8.25
C VAL A 94 -2.79 -3.16 7.60
N LEU A 95 -2.88 -1.85 7.51
CA LEU A 95 -1.81 -1.01 6.95
C LEU A 95 -0.54 -1.07 7.82
N GLN A 96 -0.69 -1.10 9.14
CA GLN A 96 0.41 -1.11 10.11
C GLN A 96 1.21 -2.42 10.14
N GLU A 97 0.68 -3.51 9.60
CA GLU A 97 1.37 -4.80 9.58
C GLU A 97 2.58 -4.85 8.65
N LYS A 98 2.86 -3.79 7.91
CA LYS A 98 4.00 -3.74 7.01
C LYS A 98 5.28 -3.40 7.79
N LYS A 99 6.11 -4.40 7.98
CA LYS A 99 7.32 -4.28 8.82
C LYS A 99 8.63 -4.10 8.04
N ASN A 100 8.60 -4.20 6.71
CA ASN A 100 9.81 -4.32 5.91
C ASN A 100 10.36 -2.99 5.38
N PHE A 101 9.70 -1.88 5.68
CA PHE A 101 10.18 -0.55 5.30
C PHE A 101 9.66 0.49 6.30
N CYS A 102 10.36 1.61 6.35
CA CYS A 102 10.04 2.68 7.28
C CYS A 102 8.73 3.36 6.87
N VAL A 103 7.64 3.09 7.57
CA VAL A 103 6.33 3.67 7.31
C VAL A 103 5.93 4.58 8.46
N LYS A 104 5.62 5.83 8.15
CA LYS A 104 5.00 6.75 9.10
C LYS A 104 3.51 6.74 8.84
N LEU A 105 2.75 6.33 9.85
CA LEU A 105 1.30 6.28 9.75
C LEU A 105 0.71 7.44 10.54
N THR A 106 -0.14 8.22 9.88
CA THR A 106 -0.86 9.30 10.53
C THR A 106 -2.34 9.16 10.20
N GLN A 107 -3.17 9.14 11.22
CA GLN A 107 -4.62 9.17 11.04
C GLN A 107 -5.04 10.61 10.82
N MET A 108 -5.72 10.86 9.72
CA MET A 108 -6.30 12.16 9.45
C MET A 108 -7.63 12.30 10.21
N PRO A 109 -7.91 13.47 10.77
CA PRO A 109 -9.18 13.71 11.44
C PRO A 109 -10.38 13.64 10.53
#